data_ee5ae9d573d2b404bd0b581525a0238a
#
_entry.id   ee5ae9d573d2b404bd0b581525a0238a
#
_cell.length_a   1.000
_cell.length_b   1.000
_cell.length_c   1.000
_cell.angle_alpha   90.00
_cell.angle_beta   90.00
_cell.angle_gamma   90.00
#
_symmetry.space_group_name_H-M   'P 1'
#
loop_
_entity.id
_entity.type
_entity.pdbx_description
1 polymer ?
#
loop_
_entity_poly.entity_id
_entity_poly.type
_entity_poly.pdbx_seq_one_letter_code
_entity_poly.pdbx_strand_id
1 'polypeptide(L)'
;MRFLIRLGKQVRIESQKFFIPLSLMPNWCRNRVDVYSENKTDLQKVLDIFNNKNVFEQIIPEPNWSKIPFKGELPKVREMKAPNGETFGTVTEFSDGTQDTRWYDWRLENWDTKWDVHDAEIEEERWEDELESFTATFDTAWSPPEAICRRLRDMFPKVSISWFYDEPGCQFAGYL
;
A
#
# COMPACT_ATOMS: atom_id res chain seq x y z
N MET A 1 -12.28 -69.23 8.28
CA MET A 1 -11.39 -68.37 7.47
C MET A 1 -12.04 -66.99 7.41
N ARG A 2 -11.64 -66.04 8.29
CA ARG A 2 -12.23 -64.70 8.38
C ARG A 2 -11.26 -63.71 7.75
N PHE A 3 -11.69 -63.08 6.66
CA PHE A 3 -10.96 -61.99 6.01
C PHE A 3 -11.20 -60.66 6.77
N LEU A 4 -10.16 -60.10 7.33
CA LEU A 4 -10.15 -58.75 7.88
C LEU A 4 -9.92 -57.75 6.75
N ILE A 5 -10.96 -56.98 6.42
CA ILE A 5 -10.84 -55.81 5.53
C ILE A 5 -10.39 -54.63 6.38
N ARG A 6 -9.17 -54.16 6.12
CA ARG A 6 -8.60 -52.97 6.76
C ARG A 6 -9.10 -51.73 5.98
N LEU A 7 -10.08 -51.01 6.53
CA LEU A 7 -10.51 -49.73 6.01
C LEU A 7 -9.44 -48.69 6.31
N GLY A 8 -8.82 -48.18 5.25
CA GLY A 8 -7.88 -47.06 5.30
C GLY A 8 -8.60 -45.79 5.74
N LYS A 9 -8.08 -45.15 6.80
CA LYS A 9 -8.51 -43.80 7.17
C LYS A 9 -8.03 -42.80 6.11
N GLN A 10 -8.92 -42.31 5.28
CA GLN A 10 -8.69 -41.10 4.52
C GLN A 10 -8.62 -39.91 5.51
N VAL A 11 -7.44 -39.36 5.67
CA VAL A 11 -7.27 -38.08 6.35
C VAL A 11 -7.76 -36.99 5.39
N ARG A 12 -8.96 -36.50 5.63
CA ARG A 12 -9.50 -35.33 4.96
C ARG A 12 -8.75 -34.13 5.50
N ILE A 13 -7.81 -33.59 4.73
CA ILE A 13 -7.21 -32.29 5.00
C ILE A 13 -8.30 -31.24 4.66
N GLU A 14 -9.03 -30.80 5.68
CA GLU A 14 -9.86 -29.60 5.56
C GLU A 14 -8.90 -28.42 5.41
N SER A 15 -8.81 -27.88 4.21
CA SER A 15 -8.20 -26.58 3.99
C SER A 15 -8.98 -25.57 4.84
N GLN A 16 -8.42 -25.16 5.97
CA GLN A 16 -8.92 -24.00 6.69
C GLN A 16 -8.77 -22.81 5.75
N LYS A 17 -9.86 -22.47 5.06
CA LYS A 17 -10.00 -21.15 4.44
C LYS A 17 -9.88 -20.16 5.57
N PHE A 18 -8.77 -19.42 5.60
CA PHE A 18 -8.68 -18.22 6.42
C PHE A 18 -9.81 -17.30 5.97
N PHE A 19 -10.90 -17.33 6.72
CA PHE A 19 -12.02 -16.43 6.55
C PHE A 19 -11.55 -15.10 7.16
N ILE A 20 -10.98 -14.21 6.33
CA ILE A 20 -10.78 -12.81 6.70
C ILE A 20 -12.21 -12.25 6.82
N PRO A 21 -12.65 -11.83 8.02
CA PRO A 21 -13.99 -11.27 8.18
C PRO A 21 -14.13 -10.10 7.20
N LEU A 22 -15.27 -9.99 6.50
CA LEU A 22 -15.56 -8.86 5.59
C LEU A 22 -15.35 -7.49 6.26
N SER A 23 -15.49 -7.41 7.59
CA SER A 23 -15.26 -6.21 8.40
C SER A 23 -13.79 -5.75 8.48
N LEU A 24 -12.83 -6.53 7.96
CA LEU A 24 -11.40 -6.17 7.92
C LEU A 24 -10.95 -5.74 6.51
N MET A 25 -11.80 -5.87 5.50
CA MET A 25 -11.51 -5.35 4.16
C MET A 25 -11.89 -3.86 4.15
N PRO A 26 -10.97 -2.96 3.79
CA PRO A 26 -11.30 -1.55 3.65
C PRO A 26 -12.28 -1.35 2.48
N ASN A 27 -13.09 -0.30 2.55
CA ASN A 27 -13.63 0.26 1.34
C ASN A 27 -12.46 0.81 0.53
N TRP A 28 -12.46 0.52 -0.77
CA TRP A 28 -11.40 1.00 -1.64
C TRP A 28 -11.80 2.33 -2.26
N CYS A 29 -10.93 3.32 -2.12
CA CYS A 29 -11.01 4.61 -2.79
C CYS A 29 -10.15 4.54 -4.05
N ARG A 30 -10.78 4.57 -5.20
CA ARG A 30 -10.11 4.58 -6.49
C ARG A 30 -9.53 5.97 -6.77
N ASN A 31 -8.26 6.02 -7.16
CA ASN A 31 -7.56 7.25 -7.48
C ASN A 31 -7.15 7.23 -8.96
N ARG A 32 -7.34 8.37 -9.64
CA ARG A 32 -6.82 8.62 -10.97
C ARG A 32 -6.07 9.94 -10.98
N VAL A 33 -4.82 9.90 -11.38
CA VAL A 33 -3.91 11.04 -11.41
C VAL A 33 -3.47 11.30 -12.84
N ASP A 34 -3.98 12.39 -13.43
CA ASP A 34 -3.56 12.83 -14.76
C ASP A 34 -2.43 13.87 -14.60
N VAL A 35 -1.29 13.62 -15.25
CA VAL A 35 -0.06 14.40 -15.09
C VAL A 35 0.43 14.90 -16.43
N TYR A 36 0.67 16.22 -16.51
CA TYR A 36 1.21 16.90 -17.70
C TYR A 36 2.25 17.95 -17.31
N SER A 37 3.27 18.11 -18.14
CA SER A 37 4.23 19.21 -18.02
C SER A 37 4.96 19.48 -19.35
N GLU A 38 5.20 20.76 -19.65
CA GLU A 38 6.15 21.15 -20.70
C GLU A 38 7.60 20.84 -20.29
N ASN A 39 7.88 20.79 -18.98
CA ASN A 39 9.18 20.40 -18.46
C ASN A 39 9.26 18.85 -18.41
N LYS A 40 9.81 18.26 -19.46
CA LYS A 40 9.93 16.80 -19.61
C LYS A 40 10.76 16.15 -18.52
N THR A 41 11.76 16.85 -17.97
CA THR A 41 12.58 16.36 -16.86
C THR A 41 11.77 16.20 -15.58
N ASP A 42 10.93 17.17 -15.24
CA ASP A 42 10.10 17.06 -14.03
C ASP A 42 8.94 16.07 -14.24
N LEU A 43 8.37 16.01 -15.45
CA LEU A 43 7.37 15.02 -15.82
C LEU A 43 7.92 13.59 -15.64
N GLN A 44 9.15 13.32 -16.13
CA GLN A 44 9.78 12.01 -15.97
C GLN A 44 10.04 11.66 -14.50
N LYS A 45 10.47 12.63 -13.67
CA LYS A 45 10.65 12.38 -12.21
C LYS A 45 9.35 12.00 -11.52
N VAL A 46 8.23 12.64 -11.90
CA VAL A 46 6.92 12.27 -11.34
C VAL A 46 6.52 10.87 -11.81
N LEU A 47 6.74 10.55 -13.08
CA LEU A 47 6.51 9.20 -13.59
C LEU A 47 7.35 8.15 -12.85
N ASP A 48 8.63 8.44 -12.60
CA ASP A 48 9.52 7.54 -11.86
C ASP A 48 9.04 7.27 -10.42
N ILE A 49 8.43 8.26 -9.78
CA ILE A 49 7.79 8.10 -8.45
C ILE A 49 6.64 7.09 -8.53
N PHE A 50 5.74 7.23 -9.51
CA PHE A 50 4.59 6.33 -9.66
C PHE A 50 4.98 4.92 -10.15
N ASN A 51 6.10 4.78 -10.86
CA ASN A 51 6.66 3.48 -11.24
C ASN A 51 7.38 2.76 -10.08
N ASN A 52 7.51 3.41 -8.92
CA ASN A 52 8.11 2.81 -7.74
C ASN A 52 7.09 1.94 -6.99
N LYS A 53 7.58 0.90 -6.29
CA LYS A 53 6.72 0.00 -5.50
C LYS A 53 6.09 0.66 -4.26
N ASN A 54 6.68 1.75 -3.78
CA ASN A 54 6.22 2.48 -2.59
C ASN A 54 6.12 3.96 -2.96
N VAL A 55 5.03 4.33 -3.60
CA VAL A 55 4.81 5.67 -4.17
C VAL A 55 4.79 6.75 -3.09
N PHE A 56 4.06 6.52 -2.00
CA PHE A 56 3.91 7.51 -0.92
C PHE A 56 5.19 7.68 -0.12
N GLU A 57 5.94 6.60 0.09
CA GLU A 57 7.27 6.63 0.73
C GLU A 57 8.27 7.53 -0.02
N GLN A 58 8.15 7.65 -1.37
CA GLN A 58 8.98 8.56 -2.17
C GLN A 58 8.59 10.03 -1.97
N ILE A 59 7.36 10.32 -1.56
CA ILE A 59 6.81 11.68 -1.45
C ILE A 59 6.88 12.17 0.00
N ILE A 60 6.42 11.38 0.95
CA ILE A 60 6.47 11.62 2.40
C ILE A 60 7.03 10.37 3.08
N PRO A 61 8.36 10.29 3.30
CA PRO A 61 9.01 9.11 3.87
C PRO A 61 8.53 8.79 5.29
N GLU A 62 8.18 7.53 5.53
CA GLU A 62 7.83 7.04 6.86
C GLU A 62 9.08 6.93 7.76
N PRO A 63 8.99 7.30 9.05
CA PRO A 63 10.08 7.09 9.99
C PRO A 63 10.45 5.62 10.17
N ASN A 64 11.72 5.32 10.29
CA ASN A 64 12.14 3.96 10.63
C ASN A 64 11.88 3.68 12.12
N TRP A 65 10.70 3.11 12.40
CA TRP A 65 10.21 2.84 13.75
C TRP A 65 11.14 1.92 14.56
N SER A 66 11.87 1.02 13.92
CA SER A 66 12.83 0.14 14.61
C SER A 66 14.00 0.89 15.25
N LYS A 67 14.24 2.14 14.83
CA LYS A 67 15.29 3.02 15.36
C LYS A 67 14.78 4.09 16.32
N ILE A 68 13.47 4.19 16.50
CA ILE A 68 12.84 5.20 17.36
C ILE A 68 12.29 4.50 18.61
N PRO A 69 12.84 4.80 19.81
CA PRO A 69 12.35 4.19 21.03
C PRO A 69 10.93 4.64 21.37
N PHE A 70 10.14 3.72 21.92
CA PHE A 70 8.84 4.01 22.50
C PHE A 70 8.87 3.64 23.97
N LYS A 71 8.51 4.58 24.85
CA LYS A 71 8.60 4.44 26.32
C LYS A 71 9.98 3.95 26.83
N GLY A 72 11.06 4.38 26.13
CA GLY A 72 12.43 4.04 26.49
C GLY A 72 12.94 2.72 25.94
N GLU A 73 12.15 1.98 25.16
CA GLU A 73 12.51 0.69 24.56
C GLU A 73 12.51 0.80 23.03
N LEU A 74 13.51 0.18 22.36
CA LEU A 74 13.53 -0.02 20.92
C LEU A 74 12.77 -1.30 20.57
N PRO A 75 11.84 -1.24 19.60
CA PRO A 75 11.16 -2.44 19.15
C PRO A 75 12.10 -3.35 18.34
N LYS A 76 11.80 -4.64 18.31
CA LYS A 76 12.55 -5.65 17.55
C LYS A 76 11.73 -6.11 16.37
N VAL A 77 12.42 -6.31 15.23
CA VAL A 77 11.81 -6.91 14.05
C VAL A 77 11.92 -8.43 14.16
N ARG A 78 10.80 -9.12 14.04
CA ARG A 78 10.72 -10.58 14.04
C ARG A 78 10.08 -11.08 12.74
N GLU A 79 10.69 -12.10 12.13
CA GLU A 79 10.11 -12.78 10.98
C GLU A 79 8.88 -13.59 11.38
N MET A 80 7.81 -13.49 10.59
CA MET A 80 6.66 -14.37 10.69
C MET A 80 6.85 -15.53 9.74
N LYS A 81 6.78 -16.76 10.28
CA LYS A 81 6.98 -18.00 9.52
C LYS A 81 5.70 -18.82 9.46
N ALA A 82 5.42 -19.33 8.27
CA ALA A 82 4.37 -20.31 8.06
C ALA A 82 4.77 -21.68 8.68
N PRO A 83 3.83 -22.61 8.88
CA PRO A 83 4.13 -23.95 9.42
C PRO A 83 5.16 -24.74 8.58
N ASN A 84 5.30 -24.43 7.29
CA ASN A 84 6.30 -25.02 6.40
C ASN A 84 7.70 -24.38 6.53
N GLY A 85 7.87 -23.38 7.40
CA GLY A 85 9.11 -22.66 7.64
C GLY A 85 9.38 -21.47 6.73
N GLU A 86 8.52 -21.21 5.73
CA GLU A 86 8.66 -20.04 4.84
C GLU A 86 8.32 -18.74 5.57
N THR A 87 9.16 -17.71 5.37
CA THR A 87 8.88 -16.36 5.87
C THR A 87 7.83 -15.70 4.98
N PHE A 88 6.70 -15.27 5.57
CA PHE A 88 5.63 -14.56 4.86
C PHE A 88 5.49 -13.09 5.26
N GLY A 89 6.35 -12.60 6.16
CA GLY A 89 6.37 -11.20 6.57
C GLY A 89 7.21 -10.96 7.81
N THR A 90 7.18 -9.72 8.28
CA THR A 90 7.83 -9.32 9.52
C THR A 90 6.83 -8.61 10.43
N VAL A 91 7.06 -8.70 11.74
CA VAL A 91 6.32 -7.93 12.75
C VAL A 91 7.34 -7.19 13.60
N THR A 92 7.01 -5.96 13.96
CA THR A 92 7.80 -5.16 14.88
C THR A 92 7.11 -5.19 16.25
N GLU A 93 7.83 -5.65 17.28
CA GLU A 93 7.27 -5.88 18.61
C GLU A 93 8.21 -5.44 19.74
N PHE A 94 7.65 -5.12 20.90
CA PHE A 94 8.39 -4.80 22.13
C PHE A 94 8.67 -6.07 22.95
N SER A 95 9.45 -5.93 24.03
CA SER A 95 9.85 -7.07 24.88
C SER A 95 8.69 -7.76 25.60
N ASP A 96 7.60 -7.03 25.81
CA ASP A 96 6.34 -7.55 26.39
C ASP A 96 5.46 -8.30 25.39
N GLY A 97 5.88 -8.40 24.11
CA GLY A 97 5.14 -9.03 23.03
C GLY A 97 4.09 -8.15 22.38
N THR A 98 3.95 -6.87 22.77
CA THR A 98 3.05 -5.95 22.09
C THR A 98 3.63 -5.52 20.74
N GLN A 99 2.77 -5.42 19.71
CA GLN A 99 3.19 -4.97 18.39
C GLN A 99 3.35 -3.45 18.36
N ASP A 100 4.37 -2.99 17.64
CA ASP A 100 4.52 -1.57 17.34
C ASP A 100 3.55 -1.16 16.24
N THR A 101 2.53 -0.39 16.60
CA THR A 101 1.48 0.09 15.68
C THR A 101 1.60 1.58 15.35
N ARG A 102 2.69 2.26 15.74
CA ARG A 102 2.90 3.70 15.50
C ARG A 102 2.85 4.08 14.03
N TRP A 103 3.26 3.15 13.15
CA TRP A 103 3.18 3.33 11.70
C TRP A 103 1.75 3.59 11.23
N TYR A 104 0.76 2.99 11.89
CA TYR A 104 -0.65 3.10 11.48
C TYR A 104 -1.17 4.53 11.68
N ASP A 105 -1.04 5.07 12.90
CA ASP A 105 -1.50 6.42 13.22
C ASP A 105 -0.73 7.45 12.40
N TRP A 106 0.60 7.26 12.28
CA TRP A 106 1.44 8.15 11.47
C TRP A 106 1.02 8.20 10.00
N ARG A 107 0.71 7.06 9.38
CA ARG A 107 0.25 7.02 7.98
C ARG A 107 -1.10 7.69 7.81
N LEU A 108 -2.03 7.50 8.73
CA LEU A 108 -3.31 8.21 8.70
C LEU A 108 -3.14 9.72 8.83
N GLU A 109 -2.18 10.19 9.64
CA GLU A 109 -1.90 11.62 9.83
C GLU A 109 -1.11 12.26 8.67
N ASN A 110 -0.27 11.48 7.96
CA ASN A 110 0.66 12.01 6.96
C ASN A 110 0.37 11.58 5.52
N TRP A 111 -0.36 10.48 5.32
CA TRP A 111 -0.77 10.00 4.00
C TRP A 111 -2.29 10.03 3.79
N ASP A 112 -3.08 10.25 4.85
CA ASP A 112 -4.55 10.13 4.88
C ASP A 112 -5.08 8.74 4.56
N THR A 113 -4.22 7.73 4.48
CA THR A 113 -4.58 6.34 4.18
C THR A 113 -3.63 5.37 4.87
N LYS A 114 -4.07 4.13 5.01
CA LYS A 114 -3.35 3.10 5.79
C LYS A 114 -2.14 2.52 5.07
N TRP A 115 -2.22 2.33 3.76
CA TRP A 115 -1.20 1.61 2.99
C TRP A 115 -0.62 2.47 1.88
N ASP A 116 0.64 2.18 1.55
CA ASP A 116 1.26 2.72 0.35
C ASP A 116 0.72 2.02 -0.90
N VAL A 117 0.94 2.63 -2.04
CA VAL A 117 0.64 2.06 -3.36
C VAL A 117 1.81 1.16 -3.77
N HIS A 118 1.50 -0.11 -4.04
CA HIS A 118 2.52 -1.06 -4.46
C HIS A 118 2.60 -1.24 -5.98
N ASP A 119 1.46 -1.12 -6.66
CA ASP A 119 1.37 -1.29 -8.10
C ASP A 119 0.34 -0.28 -8.63
N ALA A 120 0.83 0.84 -9.16
CA ALA A 120 0.00 1.77 -9.92
C ALA A 120 -0.07 1.31 -11.38
N GLU A 121 -1.27 1.34 -11.95
CA GLU A 121 -1.45 1.16 -13.39
C GLU A 121 -1.11 2.47 -14.09
N ILE A 122 -0.14 2.46 -15.01
CA ILE A 122 0.36 3.65 -15.70
C ILE A 122 0.02 3.56 -17.19
N GLU A 123 -0.63 4.62 -17.69
CA GLU A 123 -0.86 4.84 -19.10
C GLU A 123 -0.08 6.08 -19.54
N GLU A 124 0.90 5.90 -20.44
CA GLU A 124 1.75 6.98 -20.94
C GLU A 124 1.29 7.45 -22.33
N GLU A 125 1.26 8.76 -22.54
CA GLU A 125 1.12 9.39 -23.86
C GLU A 125 2.50 9.89 -24.33
N ARG A 126 2.93 9.43 -25.51
CA ARG A 126 4.22 9.80 -26.10
C ARG A 126 4.06 10.34 -27.52
N TRP A 127 4.87 11.35 -27.84
CA TRP A 127 5.02 11.87 -29.18
C TRP A 127 6.49 11.76 -29.60
N GLU A 128 6.78 11.10 -30.73
CA GLU A 128 8.16 10.87 -31.22
C GLU A 128 9.10 10.33 -30.11
N ASP A 129 8.62 9.36 -29.29
CA ASP A 129 9.28 8.77 -28.12
C ASP A 129 9.44 9.70 -26.89
N GLU A 130 9.06 10.98 -26.99
CA GLU A 130 9.04 11.87 -25.83
C GLU A 130 7.75 11.71 -25.01
N LEU A 131 7.89 11.67 -23.68
CA LEU A 131 6.76 11.63 -22.77
C LEU A 131 6.02 12.96 -22.79
N GLU A 132 4.74 12.94 -23.14
CA GLU A 132 3.88 14.14 -23.16
C GLU A 132 3.05 14.26 -21.89
N SER A 133 2.41 13.18 -21.49
CA SER A 133 1.59 13.07 -20.29
C SER A 133 1.54 11.63 -19.82
N PHE A 134 1.02 11.40 -18.64
CA PHE A 134 0.64 10.06 -18.20
C PHE A 134 -0.55 10.11 -17.23
N THR A 135 -1.26 8.98 -17.13
CA THR A 135 -2.29 8.74 -16.14
C THR A 135 -1.84 7.61 -15.23
N ALA A 136 -1.91 7.80 -13.91
CA ALA A 136 -1.71 6.76 -12.91
C ALA A 136 -3.04 6.42 -12.24
N THR A 137 -3.38 5.12 -12.15
CA THR A 137 -4.58 4.62 -11.47
C THR A 137 -4.19 3.64 -10.39
N PHE A 138 -4.74 3.80 -9.18
CA PHE A 138 -4.48 2.94 -8.02
C PHE A 138 -5.57 3.07 -6.96
N ASP A 139 -5.60 2.15 -6.01
CA ASP A 139 -6.55 2.15 -4.91
C ASP A 139 -5.88 2.49 -3.58
N THR A 140 -6.61 3.24 -2.73
CA THR A 140 -6.23 3.53 -1.34
C THR A 140 -7.30 3.05 -0.37
N ALA A 141 -6.90 2.82 0.89
CA ALA A 141 -7.82 2.33 1.91
C ALA A 141 -8.64 3.49 2.50
N TRP A 142 -9.96 3.44 2.33
CA TRP A 142 -11.03 4.31 2.87
C TRP A 142 -11.08 5.74 2.35
N SER A 143 -9.94 6.38 2.07
CA SER A 143 -9.87 7.81 1.74
C SER A 143 -8.82 8.11 0.67
N PRO A 144 -8.98 9.21 -0.08
CA PRO A 144 -7.94 9.68 -0.98
C PRO A 144 -6.76 10.25 -0.17
N PRO A 145 -5.51 10.18 -0.69
CA PRO A 145 -4.31 10.62 0.00
C PRO A 145 -4.04 12.13 -0.23
N GLU A 146 -4.82 13.00 0.40
CA GLU A 146 -4.73 14.47 0.20
C GLU A 146 -3.36 15.04 0.51
N ALA A 147 -2.73 14.61 1.61
CA ALA A 147 -1.41 15.09 2.01
C ALA A 147 -0.34 14.73 0.98
N ILE A 148 -0.43 13.54 0.40
CA ILE A 148 0.45 13.07 -0.68
C ILE A 148 0.27 13.95 -1.94
N CYS A 149 -0.97 14.17 -2.36
CA CYS A 149 -1.28 15.03 -3.51
C CYS A 149 -0.73 16.43 -3.32
N ARG A 150 -0.96 17.05 -2.16
CA ARG A 150 -0.46 18.39 -1.82
C ARG A 150 1.07 18.42 -1.86
N ARG A 151 1.72 17.45 -1.22
CA ARG A 151 3.18 17.37 -1.17
C ARG A 151 3.79 17.17 -2.55
N LEU A 152 3.19 16.35 -3.39
CA LEU A 152 3.64 16.13 -4.77
C LEU A 152 3.58 17.41 -5.60
N ARG A 153 2.49 18.19 -5.48
CA ARG A 153 2.37 19.52 -6.11
C ARG A 153 3.40 20.51 -5.62
N ASP A 154 3.70 20.50 -4.32
CA ASP A 154 4.76 21.36 -3.73
C ASP A 154 6.16 21.00 -4.25
N MET A 155 6.43 19.70 -4.46
CA MET A 155 7.71 19.24 -5.02
C MET A 155 7.87 19.60 -6.50
N PHE A 156 6.78 19.63 -7.24
CA PHE A 156 6.76 19.86 -8.69
C PHE A 156 5.79 20.98 -9.10
N PRO A 157 6.03 22.23 -8.71
CA PRO A 157 5.07 23.33 -8.89
C PRO A 157 4.83 23.73 -10.36
N LYS A 158 5.63 23.22 -11.30
CA LYS A 158 5.48 23.42 -12.75
C LYS A 158 4.83 22.25 -13.47
N VAL A 159 4.48 21.19 -12.74
CA VAL A 159 3.77 20.03 -13.27
C VAL A 159 2.29 20.17 -12.96
N SER A 160 1.45 20.02 -13.98
CA SER A 160 0.00 19.96 -13.80
C SER A 160 -0.38 18.56 -13.29
N ILE A 161 -0.98 18.52 -12.12
CA ILE A 161 -1.42 17.27 -11.47
C ILE A 161 -2.90 17.41 -11.17
N SER A 162 -3.74 16.69 -11.92
CA SER A 162 -5.17 16.57 -11.71
C SER A 162 -5.43 15.23 -11.01
N TRP A 163 -5.96 15.26 -9.82
CA TRP A 163 -6.18 14.05 -9.01
C TRP A 163 -7.67 13.89 -8.73
N PHE A 164 -8.28 12.91 -9.38
CA PHE A 164 -9.66 12.51 -9.15
C PHE A 164 -9.69 11.29 -8.22
N TYR A 165 -10.68 11.22 -7.34
CA TYR A 165 -10.93 10.06 -6.49
C TYR A 165 -12.41 9.69 -6.48
N ASP A 166 -12.70 8.39 -6.25
CA ASP A 166 -14.04 7.82 -6.12
C ASP A 166 -14.03 6.73 -5.05
N GLU A 167 -14.84 6.91 -3.99
CA GLU A 167 -15.06 5.91 -2.94
C GLU A 167 -16.55 5.52 -2.93
N PRO A 168 -16.92 4.43 -3.61
CA PRO A 168 -18.30 4.02 -3.79
C PRO A 168 -18.99 3.56 -2.49
N GLY A 169 -18.24 3.05 -1.52
CA GLY A 169 -18.79 2.55 -0.25
C GLY A 169 -19.39 3.66 0.62
N CYS A 170 -18.76 4.83 0.64
CA CYS A 170 -19.23 6.02 1.32
C CYS A 170 -19.96 7.00 0.38
N GLN A 171 -20.07 6.69 -0.90
CA GLN A 171 -20.73 7.48 -1.94
C GLN A 171 -20.16 8.90 -2.07
N PHE A 172 -18.84 9.06 -2.04
CA PHE A 172 -18.20 10.33 -2.30
C PHE A 172 -17.13 10.21 -3.40
N ALA A 173 -17.04 11.26 -4.23
CA ALA A 173 -16.06 11.41 -5.29
C ALA A 173 -15.74 12.88 -5.49
N GLY A 174 -14.55 13.20 -6.00
CA GLY A 174 -14.14 14.58 -6.22
C GLY A 174 -12.72 14.73 -6.76
N TYR A 175 -12.23 15.94 -6.73
CA TYR A 175 -10.85 16.29 -7.06
C TYR A 175 -10.15 16.83 -5.81
N LEU A 176 -8.87 16.42 -5.64
CA LEU A 176 -7.98 16.96 -4.62
C LEU A 176 -7.38 18.29 -5.07
#